data_400f799b8bbf0f5dd39b65e67079bed8
#
_entry.id   400f799b8bbf0f5dd39b65e67079bed8
#
_cell.length_a   1.000
_cell.length_b   1.000
_cell.length_c   1.000
_cell.angle_alpha   90.00
_cell.angle_beta   90.00
_cell.angle_gamma   90.00
#
_symmetry.space_group_name_H-M   'P 1'
#
loop_
_entity.id
_entity.type
_entity.pdbx_description
1 polymer ?
#
loop_
_entity_poly.entity_id
_entity_poly.type
_entity_poly.pdbx_seq_one_letter_code
_entity_poly.pdbx_strand_id
1 'polypeptide(L)'
;MEQLHFITKLLDIKDPNIQILDIINKDTHKEIIAKLDYDAPSCPECGNQLKKYDFQKPSKIPYLETTGMPTRILLRKRRFKCYHCSKMMVAETSIVKKNHQIPRIINQKIAQKLIEKISMTDIAHQLAISTSTVIRKLNDFHFECNFRNLPEIMSWDEYAFTKGKMSFIAQDFEKLDIITVLEGRTQAVIRDHFLKYDRSVRCRVKIITMDMF
;
A
#
# COMPACT_ATOMS: atom_id res chain seq x y z
N MET A 1 8.98 21.32 -24.79
CA MET A 1 7.85 20.41 -24.41
C MET A 1 8.25 18.93 -24.44
N GLU A 2 9.16 18.48 -25.29
CA GLU A 2 9.60 17.08 -25.38
C GLU A 2 10.29 16.56 -24.10
N GLN A 3 11.12 17.34 -23.43
CA GLN A 3 11.80 16.93 -22.20
C GLN A 3 10.85 16.59 -21.05
N LEU A 4 9.74 17.33 -20.89
CA LEU A 4 8.75 17.08 -19.84
C LEU A 4 7.94 15.80 -20.09
N HIS A 5 7.74 15.43 -21.36
CA HIS A 5 7.10 14.16 -21.72
C HIS A 5 8.01 12.97 -21.44
N PHE A 6 9.32 13.13 -21.58
CA PHE A 6 10.29 12.10 -21.20
C PHE A 6 10.26 11.82 -19.69
N ILE A 7 10.09 12.87 -18.86
CA ILE A 7 10.02 12.73 -17.41
C ILE A 7 8.78 11.92 -16.98
N THR A 8 7.61 12.11 -17.61
CA THR A 8 6.42 11.31 -17.28
C THR A 8 6.63 9.84 -17.56
N LYS A 9 7.33 9.49 -18.65
CA LYS A 9 7.70 8.12 -18.98
C LYS A 9 8.70 7.55 -17.97
N LEU A 10 9.74 8.31 -17.61
CA LEU A 10 10.74 7.92 -16.63
C LEU A 10 10.14 7.63 -15.25
N LEU A 11 9.13 8.39 -14.86
CA LEU A 11 8.41 8.23 -13.61
C LEU A 11 7.26 7.20 -13.69
N ASP A 12 7.07 6.51 -14.82
CA ASP A 12 5.94 5.59 -15.08
C ASP A 12 4.56 6.23 -14.80
N ILE A 13 4.43 7.53 -15.08
CA ILE A 13 3.16 8.25 -14.98
C ILE A 13 2.38 8.01 -16.27
N LYS A 14 1.40 7.10 -16.22
CA LYS A 14 0.63 6.64 -17.41
C LYS A 14 -0.55 7.55 -17.77
N ASP A 15 -0.85 8.56 -16.96
CA ASP A 15 -1.96 9.47 -17.21
C ASP A 15 -1.52 10.57 -18.20
N PRO A 16 -2.04 10.57 -19.44
CA PRO A 16 -1.62 11.54 -20.48
C PRO A 16 -2.07 12.97 -20.17
N ASN A 17 -3.03 13.14 -19.26
CA ASN A 17 -3.58 14.45 -18.91
C ASN A 17 -2.79 15.12 -17.78
N ILE A 18 -1.77 14.46 -17.24
CA ILE A 18 -0.87 15.02 -16.24
C ILE A 18 0.29 15.72 -16.96
N GLN A 19 0.44 16.99 -16.67
CA GLN A 19 1.55 17.82 -17.14
C GLN A 19 2.44 18.16 -15.95
N ILE A 20 3.72 17.78 -16.02
CA ILE A 20 4.73 18.20 -15.06
C ILE A 20 5.11 19.63 -15.41
N LEU A 21 5.10 20.51 -14.41
CA LEU A 21 5.42 21.92 -14.57
C LEU A 21 6.83 22.23 -14.08
N ASP A 22 7.25 21.59 -12.97
CA ASP A 22 8.54 21.85 -12.34
C ASP A 22 8.94 20.68 -11.42
N ILE A 23 10.23 20.60 -11.09
CA ILE A 23 10.79 19.66 -10.10
C ILE A 23 11.66 20.45 -9.14
N ILE A 24 11.24 20.51 -7.89
CA ILE A 24 11.94 21.23 -6.82
C ILE A 24 12.69 20.22 -5.95
N ASN A 25 14.01 20.35 -5.90
CA ASN A 25 14.85 19.61 -4.97
C ASN A 25 14.89 20.34 -3.63
N LYS A 26 14.46 19.67 -2.58
CA LYS A 26 14.55 20.09 -1.19
C LYS A 26 15.63 19.28 -0.49
N ASP A 27 16.13 19.74 0.65
CA ASP A 27 17.18 19.03 1.40
C ASP A 27 16.75 17.63 1.85
N THR A 28 15.46 17.43 2.12
CA THR A 28 14.92 16.18 2.67
C THR A 28 14.08 15.36 1.68
N HIS A 29 13.64 15.95 0.58
CA HIS A 29 12.75 15.30 -0.38
C HIS A 29 12.66 16.08 -1.71
N LYS A 30 12.08 15.45 -2.72
CA LYS A 30 11.77 16.10 -4.00
C LYS A 30 10.28 16.37 -4.15
N GLU A 31 9.94 17.51 -4.72
CA GLU A 31 8.57 17.89 -5.08
C GLU A 31 8.42 18.02 -6.58
N ILE A 32 7.54 17.22 -7.17
CA ILE A 32 7.17 17.31 -8.59
C ILE A 32 5.89 18.13 -8.66
N ILE A 33 5.98 19.32 -9.22
CA ILE A 33 4.82 20.19 -9.43
C ILE A 33 4.12 19.76 -10.71
N ALA A 34 2.85 19.39 -10.60
CA ALA A 34 2.08 18.92 -11.75
C ALA A 34 0.64 19.45 -11.74
N LYS A 35 0.05 19.52 -12.92
CA LYS A 35 -1.36 19.80 -13.11
C LYS A 35 -2.05 18.69 -13.90
N LEU A 36 -3.31 18.43 -13.57
CA LEU A 36 -4.20 17.52 -14.28
C LEU A 36 -5.28 18.37 -14.98
N ASP A 37 -5.29 18.36 -16.27
CA ASP A 37 -6.25 19.13 -17.09
C ASP A 37 -6.60 18.35 -18.35
N TYR A 38 -7.88 18.23 -18.61
CA TYR A 38 -8.46 17.61 -19.80
C TYR A 38 -9.79 18.30 -20.16
N ASP A 39 -10.38 17.93 -21.28
CA ASP A 39 -11.64 18.53 -21.73
C ASP A 39 -12.78 18.18 -20.78
N ALA A 40 -13.65 19.17 -20.54
CA ALA A 40 -14.72 19.01 -19.59
C ALA A 40 -15.67 17.88 -20.00
N PRO A 41 -15.97 16.92 -19.13
CA PRO A 41 -16.91 15.83 -19.41
C PRO A 41 -18.36 16.31 -19.32
N SER A 42 -19.32 15.44 -19.69
CA SER A 42 -20.74 15.68 -19.44
C SER A 42 -21.09 15.55 -17.95
N CYS A 43 -22.06 16.33 -17.52
CA CYS A 43 -22.54 16.30 -16.13
C CYS A 43 -23.25 14.97 -15.84
N PRO A 44 -22.88 14.21 -14.80
CA PRO A 44 -23.52 12.94 -14.48
C PRO A 44 -24.96 13.07 -13.97
N GLU A 45 -25.38 14.26 -13.53
CA GLU A 45 -26.72 14.50 -12.99
C GLU A 45 -27.72 14.96 -14.06
N CYS A 46 -27.29 15.79 -15.00
CA CYS A 46 -28.22 16.40 -15.97
C CYS A 46 -27.80 16.23 -17.43
N GLY A 47 -26.68 15.54 -17.71
CA GLY A 47 -26.17 15.29 -19.06
C GLY A 47 -25.57 16.51 -19.78
N ASN A 48 -25.74 17.73 -19.27
CA ASN A 48 -25.22 18.92 -19.89
C ASN A 48 -23.68 18.98 -19.84
N GLN A 49 -23.08 19.65 -20.84
CA GLN A 49 -21.63 19.84 -20.90
C GLN A 49 -21.12 20.67 -19.72
N LEU A 50 -20.19 20.14 -18.98
CA LEU A 50 -19.48 20.89 -17.94
C LEU A 50 -18.56 21.94 -18.58
N LYS A 51 -18.21 22.96 -17.81
CA LYS A 51 -17.19 23.93 -18.20
C LYS A 51 -16.02 23.89 -17.27
N LYS A 52 -14.80 24.12 -17.77
CA LYS A 52 -13.60 24.29 -16.96
C LYS A 52 -13.79 25.48 -16.04
N TYR A 53 -13.55 25.27 -14.75
CA TYR A 53 -13.74 26.31 -13.73
C TYR A 53 -12.37 26.79 -13.22
N ASP A 54 -11.85 26.19 -12.16
CA ASP A 54 -10.56 26.57 -11.59
C ASP A 54 -9.73 25.31 -11.25
N PHE A 55 -8.61 25.48 -10.58
CA PHE A 55 -7.84 24.38 -10.03
C PHE A 55 -8.00 24.31 -8.50
N GLN A 56 -8.19 23.11 -7.97
CA GLN A 56 -8.13 22.92 -6.53
C GLN A 56 -6.70 23.14 -5.98
N LYS A 57 -6.59 23.31 -4.65
CA LYS A 57 -5.30 23.33 -3.96
C LYS A 57 -4.51 22.04 -4.29
N PRO A 58 -3.17 22.11 -4.40
CA PRO A 58 -2.36 20.95 -4.72
C PRO A 58 -2.57 19.80 -3.74
N SER A 59 -2.90 18.62 -4.26
CA SER A 59 -2.92 17.38 -3.49
C SER A 59 -1.51 16.84 -3.37
N LYS A 60 -1.05 16.53 -2.14
CA LYS A 60 0.25 15.91 -1.88
C LYS A 60 0.11 14.40 -2.07
N ILE A 61 0.69 13.87 -3.14
CA ILE A 61 0.64 12.45 -3.49
C ILE A 61 2.04 11.88 -3.30
N PRO A 62 2.28 10.94 -2.35
CA PRO A 62 3.58 10.28 -2.22
C PRO A 62 3.89 9.49 -3.46
N TYR A 63 5.17 9.45 -3.84
CA TYR A 63 5.63 8.72 -5.01
C TYR A 63 6.90 7.94 -4.70
N LEU A 64 7.34 7.08 -5.65
CA LEU A 64 8.59 6.34 -5.48
C LEU A 64 9.77 7.33 -5.38
N GLU A 65 10.77 6.96 -4.61
CA GLU A 65 11.99 7.73 -4.48
C GLU A 65 12.64 7.96 -5.85
N THR A 66 13.19 9.14 -6.01
CA THR A 66 13.90 9.53 -7.23
C THR A 66 15.31 9.96 -6.86
N THR A 67 16.32 9.28 -7.41
CA THR A 67 17.75 9.51 -7.09
C THR A 67 18.04 9.40 -5.58
N GLY A 68 17.48 8.37 -4.89
CA GLY A 68 17.70 8.15 -3.45
C GLY A 68 16.97 9.12 -2.53
N MET A 69 16.08 9.98 -3.05
CA MET A 69 15.35 10.97 -2.26
C MET A 69 13.85 10.65 -2.25
N PRO A 70 13.19 10.66 -1.06
CA PRO A 70 11.74 10.59 -0.97
C PRO A 70 11.09 11.60 -1.89
N THR A 71 10.11 11.19 -2.67
CA THR A 71 9.50 12.06 -3.70
C THR A 71 8.00 12.16 -3.50
N ARG A 72 7.43 13.33 -3.75
CA ARG A 72 5.99 13.55 -3.77
C ARG A 72 5.55 14.39 -4.96
N ILE A 73 4.36 14.13 -5.46
CA ILE A 73 3.75 14.91 -6.54
C ILE A 73 2.77 15.91 -5.90
N LEU A 74 2.94 17.18 -6.20
CA LEU A 74 2.00 18.25 -5.86
C LEU A 74 1.06 18.45 -7.05
N LEU A 75 -0.06 17.70 -7.06
CA LEU A 75 -0.97 17.65 -8.20
C LEU A 75 -2.13 18.63 -8.04
N ARG A 76 -2.19 19.65 -8.90
CA ARG A 76 -3.34 20.57 -9.04
C ARG A 76 -4.33 19.96 -10.01
N LYS A 77 -5.51 19.59 -9.54
CA LYS A 77 -6.58 19.00 -10.37
C LYS A 77 -7.55 20.06 -10.84
N ARG A 78 -7.92 20.00 -12.13
CA ARG A 78 -8.96 20.88 -12.69
C ARG A 78 -10.31 20.63 -12.00
N ARG A 79 -11.06 21.69 -11.70
CA ARG A 79 -12.47 21.59 -11.34
C ARG A 79 -13.34 21.95 -12.55
N PHE A 80 -14.48 21.29 -12.63
CA PHE A 80 -15.49 21.52 -13.66
C PHE A 80 -16.80 21.92 -12.98
N LYS A 81 -17.54 22.82 -13.59
CA LYS A 81 -18.84 23.29 -13.09
C LYS A 81 -19.92 23.09 -14.14
N CYS A 82 -21.05 22.55 -13.72
CA CYS A 82 -22.28 22.56 -14.49
C CYS A 82 -23.04 23.86 -14.21
N TYR A 83 -23.30 24.64 -15.24
CA TYR A 83 -24.06 25.88 -15.07
C TYR A 83 -25.58 25.65 -15.15
N HIS A 84 -26.04 24.44 -15.47
CA HIS A 84 -27.45 24.07 -15.47
C HIS A 84 -27.91 23.58 -14.08
N CYS A 85 -27.22 22.63 -13.47
CA CYS A 85 -27.58 22.07 -12.16
C CYS A 85 -26.61 22.46 -11.03
N SER A 86 -25.67 23.36 -11.29
CA SER A 86 -24.64 23.83 -10.31
C SER A 86 -23.71 22.76 -9.77
N LYS A 87 -23.71 21.53 -10.31
CA LYS A 87 -22.82 20.46 -9.89
C LYS A 87 -21.36 20.84 -10.11
N MET A 88 -20.53 20.55 -9.11
CA MET A 88 -19.07 20.67 -9.18
C MET A 88 -18.42 19.30 -9.24
N MET A 89 -17.45 19.14 -10.13
CA MET A 89 -16.63 17.92 -10.25
C MET A 89 -15.15 18.29 -10.25
N VAL A 90 -14.33 17.35 -9.79
CA VAL A 90 -12.87 17.45 -9.82
C VAL A 90 -12.34 16.43 -10.83
N ALA A 91 -11.35 16.82 -11.60
CA ALA A 91 -10.67 15.93 -12.54
C ALA A 91 -10.16 14.66 -11.84
N GLU A 92 -10.44 13.50 -12.42
CA GLU A 92 -10.01 12.20 -11.92
C GLU A 92 -8.76 11.75 -12.68
N THR A 93 -7.88 11.02 -12.00
CA THR A 93 -6.61 10.54 -12.56
C THR A 93 -6.45 9.05 -12.30
N SER A 94 -5.70 8.38 -13.16
CA SER A 94 -5.34 6.97 -12.99
C SER A 94 -4.29 6.72 -11.90
N ILE A 95 -3.53 7.75 -11.46
CA ILE A 95 -2.48 7.59 -10.45
C ILE A 95 -3.07 7.21 -9.08
N VAL A 96 -4.16 7.86 -8.67
CA VAL A 96 -4.84 7.63 -7.40
C VAL A 96 -6.33 7.44 -7.61
N LYS A 97 -6.95 6.56 -6.82
CA LYS A 97 -8.41 6.42 -6.81
C LYS A 97 -9.07 7.71 -6.33
N LYS A 98 -10.33 7.91 -6.71
CA LYS A 98 -11.16 9.01 -6.22
C LYS A 98 -11.13 9.06 -4.68
N ASN A 99 -10.98 10.25 -4.12
CA ASN A 99 -10.89 10.50 -2.67
C ASN A 99 -9.72 9.81 -1.95
N HIS A 100 -8.72 9.31 -2.69
CA HIS A 100 -7.50 8.73 -2.13
C HIS A 100 -6.29 9.59 -2.47
N GLN A 101 -5.23 9.48 -1.65
CA GLN A 101 -3.95 10.16 -1.88
C GLN A 101 -2.80 9.17 -2.08
N ILE A 102 -2.98 7.90 -1.72
CA ILE A 102 -1.93 6.88 -1.83
C ILE A 102 -2.05 6.15 -3.17
N PRO A 103 -1.08 6.28 -4.08
CA PRO A 103 -1.06 5.58 -5.36
C PRO A 103 -0.95 4.06 -5.20
N ARG A 104 -1.43 3.34 -6.23
CA ARG A 104 -1.28 1.88 -6.26
C ARG A 104 0.19 1.44 -6.18
N ILE A 105 1.10 2.16 -6.84
CA ILE A 105 2.53 1.86 -6.84
C ILE A 105 3.13 1.95 -5.43
N ILE A 106 2.69 2.90 -4.61
CA ILE A 106 3.12 3.01 -3.21
C ILE A 106 2.57 1.85 -2.38
N ASN A 107 1.30 1.43 -2.59
CA ASN A 107 0.75 0.26 -1.91
C ASN A 107 1.54 -1.01 -2.25
N GLN A 108 1.91 -1.21 -3.52
CA GLN A 108 2.75 -2.33 -3.94
C GLN A 108 4.15 -2.27 -3.30
N LYS A 109 4.75 -1.07 -3.20
CA LYS A 109 6.05 -0.90 -2.56
C LYS A 109 6.01 -1.14 -1.06
N ILE A 110 4.93 -0.75 -0.38
CA ILE A 110 4.70 -1.10 1.03
C ILE A 110 4.68 -2.63 1.20
N ALA A 111 3.88 -3.34 0.39
CA ALA A 111 3.82 -4.80 0.45
C ALA A 111 5.19 -5.45 0.25
N GLN A 112 5.94 -5.00 -0.77
CA GLN A 112 7.29 -5.50 -1.04
C GLN A 112 8.23 -5.30 0.16
N LYS A 113 8.24 -4.09 0.74
CA LYS A 113 9.12 -3.77 1.88
C LYS A 113 8.74 -4.52 3.16
N LEU A 114 7.46 -4.83 3.36
CA LEU A 114 7.01 -5.67 4.47
C LEU A 114 7.58 -7.10 4.38
N ILE A 115 7.70 -7.64 3.16
CA ILE A 115 8.33 -8.95 2.93
C ILE A 115 9.85 -8.88 3.21
N GLU A 116 10.49 -7.74 2.93
CA GLU A 116 11.92 -7.50 3.20
C GLU A 116 12.25 -7.38 4.71
N LYS A 117 11.30 -7.60 5.63
CA LYS A 117 11.44 -7.49 7.09
C LYS A 117 11.91 -6.11 7.58
N ILE A 118 11.54 -5.06 6.85
CA ILE A 118 11.83 -3.66 7.22
C ILE A 118 10.78 -3.16 8.21
N SER A 119 11.17 -2.35 9.19
CA SER A 119 10.24 -1.82 10.17
C SER A 119 9.20 -0.88 9.52
N MET A 120 7.97 -0.86 10.07
CA MET A 120 6.90 0.01 9.56
C MET A 120 7.28 1.50 9.63
N THR A 121 8.12 1.88 10.59
CA THR A 121 8.63 3.25 10.75
C THR A 121 9.60 3.59 9.62
N ASP A 122 10.51 2.68 9.29
CA ASP A 122 11.48 2.89 8.20
C ASP A 122 10.77 2.92 6.84
N ILE A 123 9.77 2.02 6.63
CA ILE A 123 8.93 2.07 5.42
C ILE A 123 8.24 3.42 5.29
N ALA A 124 7.65 3.93 6.38
CA ALA A 124 6.98 5.22 6.40
C ALA A 124 7.93 6.36 6.06
N HIS A 125 9.13 6.35 6.62
CA HIS A 125 10.17 7.36 6.35
C HIS A 125 10.62 7.32 4.87
N GLN A 126 10.96 6.14 4.35
CA GLN A 126 11.43 5.96 2.97
C GLN A 126 10.39 6.37 1.93
N LEU A 127 9.09 6.15 2.21
CA LEU A 127 8.00 6.49 1.29
C LEU A 127 7.36 7.86 1.56
N ALA A 128 7.90 8.65 2.49
CA ALA A 128 7.36 9.96 2.92
C ALA A 128 5.86 9.93 3.28
N ILE A 129 5.44 8.87 3.99
CA ILE A 129 4.08 8.67 4.50
C ILE A 129 4.10 8.49 6.03
N SER A 130 2.94 8.50 6.68
CA SER A 130 2.87 8.22 8.12
C SER A 130 2.92 6.72 8.41
N THR A 131 3.48 6.33 9.55
CA THR A 131 3.46 4.93 10.04
C THR A 131 2.03 4.41 10.15
N SER A 132 1.07 5.24 10.58
CA SER A 132 -0.36 4.89 10.60
C SER A 132 -0.90 4.52 9.21
N THR A 133 -0.37 5.14 8.15
CA THR A 133 -0.74 4.77 6.77
C THR A 133 -0.18 3.41 6.41
N VAL A 134 1.06 3.08 6.80
CA VAL A 134 1.65 1.75 6.57
C VAL A 134 0.84 0.68 7.28
N ILE A 135 0.52 0.87 8.58
CA ILE A 135 -0.31 -0.06 9.37
C ILE A 135 -1.69 -0.27 8.74
N ARG A 136 -2.36 0.81 8.34
CA ARG A 136 -3.66 0.71 7.67
C ARG A 136 -3.56 -0.10 6.37
N LYS A 137 -2.48 0.08 5.60
CA LYS A 137 -2.25 -0.65 4.36
C LYS A 137 -1.89 -2.10 4.61
N LEU A 138 -1.17 -2.41 5.67
CA LEU A 138 -0.94 -3.80 6.09
C LEU A 138 -2.27 -4.52 6.35
N ASN A 139 -3.24 -3.87 7.01
CA ASN A 139 -4.56 -4.44 7.25
C ASN A 139 -5.39 -4.64 5.97
N ASP A 140 -5.10 -3.88 4.89
CA ASP A 140 -5.72 -4.09 3.57
C ASP A 140 -5.17 -5.34 2.86
N PHE A 141 -4.02 -5.88 3.26
CA PHE A 141 -3.45 -7.10 2.71
C PHE A 141 -4.04 -8.32 3.44
N HIS A 142 -4.92 -9.04 2.78
CA HIS A 142 -5.42 -10.32 3.27
C HIS A 142 -4.41 -11.41 2.91
N PHE A 143 -3.71 -11.92 3.92
CA PHE A 143 -2.86 -13.08 3.77
C PHE A 143 -3.73 -14.33 3.89
N GLU A 144 -3.90 -15.04 2.77
CA GLU A 144 -4.54 -16.35 2.81
C GLU A 144 -3.55 -17.38 3.35
N CYS A 145 -3.94 -18.08 4.41
CA CYS A 145 -3.15 -19.18 4.93
C CYS A 145 -3.10 -20.32 3.90
N ASN A 146 -1.91 -20.77 3.55
CA ASN A 146 -1.73 -21.91 2.67
C ASN A 146 -1.82 -23.21 3.45
N PHE A 147 -3.01 -23.82 3.51
CA PHE A 147 -3.24 -25.08 4.18
C PHE A 147 -2.78 -26.33 3.39
N ARG A 148 -2.04 -26.18 2.30
CA ARG A 148 -1.63 -27.29 1.43
C ARG A 148 -0.26 -27.85 1.77
N ASN A 149 0.55 -27.15 2.57
CA ASN A 149 1.90 -27.56 2.88
C ASN A 149 2.31 -27.19 4.31
N LEU A 150 3.08 -28.08 4.95
CA LEU A 150 3.78 -27.87 6.20
C LEU A 150 5.22 -28.36 6.03
N PRO A 151 6.21 -27.71 6.66
CA PRO A 151 7.59 -28.19 6.66
C PRO A 151 7.73 -29.44 7.53
N GLU A 152 8.80 -30.18 7.32
CA GLU A 152 9.10 -31.39 8.12
C GLU A 152 9.53 -31.04 9.54
N ILE A 153 10.21 -29.90 9.72
CA ILE A 153 10.68 -29.40 11.02
C ILE A 153 10.07 -28.02 11.26
N MET A 154 9.35 -27.88 12.35
CA MET A 154 8.75 -26.61 12.76
C MET A 154 9.32 -26.13 14.09
N SER A 155 9.39 -24.83 14.27
CA SER A 155 9.60 -24.19 15.56
C SER A 155 8.30 -23.52 16.02
N TRP A 156 7.93 -23.79 17.27
CA TRP A 156 6.77 -23.20 17.92
C TRP A 156 7.25 -22.33 19.07
N ASP A 157 6.69 -21.12 19.17
CA ASP A 157 7.07 -20.17 20.18
C ASP A 157 5.87 -19.32 20.62
N GLU A 158 6.00 -18.62 21.73
CA GLU A 158 5.04 -17.68 22.25
C GLU A 158 5.59 -16.25 22.09
N TYR A 159 4.72 -15.37 21.68
CA TYR A 159 5.10 -14.01 21.36
C TYR A 159 4.13 -13.01 22.02
N ALA A 160 4.66 -12.00 22.70
CA ALA A 160 3.86 -10.94 23.29
C ALA A 160 3.43 -9.90 22.25
N PHE A 161 2.17 -9.93 21.83
CA PHE A 161 1.64 -8.99 20.83
C PHE A 161 1.31 -7.62 21.43
N THR A 162 0.69 -7.62 22.61
CA THR A 162 0.41 -6.41 23.41
C THR A 162 0.60 -6.72 24.86
N LYS A 163 0.78 -5.69 25.69
CA LYS A 163 0.96 -5.85 27.14
C LYS A 163 -0.12 -6.78 27.72
N GLY A 164 0.30 -7.97 28.17
CA GLY A 164 -0.58 -8.98 28.78
C GLY A 164 -1.32 -9.92 27.80
N LYS A 165 -1.11 -9.81 26.48
CA LYS A 165 -1.67 -10.77 25.52
C LYS A 165 -0.54 -11.51 24.81
N MET A 166 -0.53 -12.83 25.00
CA MET A 166 0.40 -13.74 24.33
C MET A 166 -0.26 -14.34 23.09
N SER A 167 0.51 -14.45 22.03
CA SER A 167 0.14 -15.08 20.76
C SER A 167 1.03 -16.29 20.53
N PHE A 168 0.52 -17.25 19.78
CA PHE A 168 1.30 -18.38 19.32
C PHE A 168 1.88 -18.09 17.94
N ILE A 169 3.12 -18.47 17.71
CA ILE A 169 3.79 -18.40 16.41
C ILE A 169 4.34 -19.78 16.03
N ALA A 170 4.16 -20.16 14.77
CA ALA A 170 4.82 -21.32 14.18
C ALA A 170 5.61 -20.88 12.95
N GLN A 171 6.83 -21.41 12.82
CA GLN A 171 7.72 -21.13 11.70
C GLN A 171 8.39 -22.40 11.17
N ASP A 172 8.78 -22.35 9.89
CA ASP A 172 9.68 -23.32 9.30
C ASP A 172 11.06 -23.20 9.95
N PHE A 173 11.56 -24.28 10.54
CA PHE A 173 12.83 -24.25 11.26
C PHE A 173 14.04 -24.00 10.34
N GLU A 174 13.99 -24.48 9.11
CA GLU A 174 15.12 -24.36 8.17
C GLU A 174 15.11 -23.04 7.42
N LYS A 175 13.94 -22.61 6.93
CA LYS A 175 13.78 -21.40 6.12
C LYS A 175 13.52 -20.14 6.93
N LEU A 176 13.14 -20.30 8.21
CA LEU A 176 12.70 -19.23 9.10
C LEU A 176 11.46 -18.47 8.60
N ASP A 177 10.68 -19.08 7.70
CA ASP A 177 9.43 -18.52 7.23
C ASP A 177 8.31 -18.70 8.26
N ILE A 178 7.53 -17.66 8.51
CA ILE A 178 6.38 -17.74 9.42
C ILE A 178 5.26 -18.52 8.74
N ILE A 179 4.85 -19.62 9.36
CA ILE A 179 3.72 -20.45 8.91
C ILE A 179 2.41 -19.84 9.37
N THR A 180 2.32 -19.47 10.65
CA THR A 180 1.12 -18.87 11.23
C THR A 180 1.43 -18.08 12.50
N VAL A 181 0.60 -17.08 12.78
CA VAL A 181 0.52 -16.38 14.06
C VAL A 181 -0.93 -16.41 14.50
N LEU A 182 -1.21 -16.92 15.70
CA LEU A 182 -2.56 -17.08 16.23
C LEU A 182 -2.78 -16.16 17.43
N GLU A 183 -3.95 -15.54 17.49
CA GLU A 183 -4.37 -14.83 18.70
C GLU A 183 -4.66 -15.85 19.82
N GLY A 184 -3.82 -15.81 20.86
CA GLY A 184 -3.86 -16.76 21.97
C GLY A 184 -2.98 -17.98 21.78
N ARG A 185 -2.66 -18.65 22.93
CA ARG A 185 -1.72 -19.76 23.05
C ARG A 185 -2.34 -21.04 23.62
N THR A 186 -3.66 -21.09 23.71
CA THR A 186 -4.32 -22.27 24.27
C THR A 186 -4.21 -23.47 23.32
N GLN A 187 -4.09 -24.66 23.89
CA GLN A 187 -4.07 -25.91 23.10
C GLN A 187 -5.24 -26.00 22.11
N ALA A 188 -6.42 -25.51 22.50
CA ALA A 188 -7.61 -25.53 21.64
C ALA A 188 -7.38 -24.68 20.39
N VAL A 189 -6.89 -23.43 20.53
CA VAL A 189 -6.62 -22.52 19.41
C VAL A 189 -5.60 -23.12 18.45
N ILE A 190 -4.50 -23.66 19.00
CA ILE A 190 -3.42 -24.26 18.20
C ILE A 190 -3.95 -25.51 17.46
N ARG A 191 -4.59 -26.43 18.19
CA ARG A 191 -5.18 -27.64 17.62
C ARG A 191 -6.18 -27.33 16.50
N ASP A 192 -7.11 -26.42 16.75
CA ASP A 192 -8.18 -26.07 15.79
C ASP A 192 -7.61 -25.40 14.54
N HIS A 193 -6.49 -24.67 14.65
CA HIS A 193 -5.78 -24.14 13.49
C HIS A 193 -5.14 -25.25 12.68
N PHE A 194 -4.35 -26.15 13.30
CA PHE A 194 -3.66 -27.22 12.58
C PHE A 194 -4.59 -28.32 12.06
N LEU A 195 -5.79 -28.45 12.63
CA LEU A 195 -6.82 -29.36 12.10
C LEU A 195 -7.40 -28.88 10.76
N LYS A 196 -7.19 -27.63 10.34
CA LYS A 196 -7.55 -27.13 9.00
C LYS A 196 -6.66 -27.71 7.90
N TYR A 197 -5.48 -28.21 8.24
CA TYR A 197 -4.63 -28.92 7.30
C TYR A 197 -5.10 -30.37 7.15
N ASP A 198 -5.05 -30.90 5.94
CA ASP A 198 -5.32 -32.32 5.70
C ASP A 198 -4.40 -33.22 6.51
N ARG A 199 -4.89 -34.39 6.89
CA ARG A 199 -4.12 -35.37 7.65
C ARG A 199 -2.79 -35.71 6.97
N SER A 200 -2.80 -35.91 5.65
CA SER A 200 -1.61 -36.19 4.84
C SER A 200 -0.53 -35.10 4.94
N VAL A 201 -0.95 -33.84 5.04
CA VAL A 201 -0.05 -32.68 5.20
C VAL A 201 0.52 -32.66 6.61
N ARG A 202 -0.31 -32.85 7.63
CA ARG A 202 0.11 -32.87 9.04
C ARG A 202 1.09 -34.03 9.34
N CYS A 203 0.89 -35.20 8.71
CA CYS A 203 1.79 -36.35 8.87
C CYS A 203 3.18 -36.17 8.23
N ARG A 204 3.41 -35.08 7.46
CA ARG A 204 4.76 -34.75 6.96
C ARG A 204 5.64 -34.11 8.03
N VAL A 205 5.05 -33.52 9.04
CA VAL A 205 5.79 -32.90 10.16
C VAL A 205 6.40 -34.02 10.99
N LYS A 206 7.74 -34.00 11.12
CA LYS A 206 8.52 -34.99 11.85
C LYS A 206 8.96 -34.51 13.22
N ILE A 207 9.31 -33.20 13.29
CA ILE A 207 9.89 -32.60 14.51
C ILE A 207 9.22 -31.25 14.75
N ILE A 208 8.86 -31.00 15.99
CA ILE A 208 8.44 -29.69 16.49
C ILE A 208 9.39 -29.32 17.63
N THR A 209 10.14 -28.23 17.44
CA THR A 209 10.93 -27.62 18.51
C THR A 209 10.10 -26.58 19.22
N MET A 210 10.13 -26.56 20.53
CA MET A 210 9.43 -25.56 21.35
C MET A 210 10.27 -25.27 22.59
N ASP A 211 10.19 -24.02 23.06
CA ASP A 211 10.78 -23.68 24.34
C ASP A 211 9.92 -24.28 25.46
N MET A 212 10.55 -24.89 26.45
CA MET A 212 9.86 -25.43 27.63
C MET A 212 9.92 -24.39 28.72
N PHE A 213 8.78 -23.96 29.19
CA PHE A 213 8.60 -23.19 30.41
C PHE A 213 8.11 -24.09 31.55
#